data_23211f687422bdcb03101cace5ca2931
#
_entry.id   23211f687422bdcb03101cace5ca2931
#
_cell.length_a   1.000
_cell.length_b   1.000
_cell.length_c   1.000
_cell.angle_alpha   90.00
_cell.angle_beta   90.00
_cell.angle_gamma   90.00
#
_symmetry.space_group_name_H-M   'P 1'
#
loop_
_entity.id
_entity.type
_entity.pdbx_description
1 polymer ?
#
loop_
_entity_poly.entity_id
_entity_poly.type
_entity_poly.pdbx_seq_one_letter_code
_entity_poly.pdbx_strand_id
1 'polypeptide(L)'
;MKLNKLLFEKHLNEKWSAKVCPMCGYNKWTYDDILCTPLTIGPNNSINLGGKIMPLVPVTCTNCGNTIFINALVAKACEPDREE
;
A
#
# COMPACT_ATOMS: atom_id res chain seq x y z
N MET A 1 1.09 -12.34 -6.52
CA MET A 1 1.45 -10.91 -6.63
C MET A 1 2.28 -10.50 -5.44
N LYS A 2 3.37 -9.83 -5.67
CA LYS A 2 4.22 -9.40 -4.57
C LYS A 2 4.78 -8.01 -4.83
N LEU A 3 5.23 -7.36 -3.76
CA LEU A 3 5.73 -6.00 -3.82
C LEU A 3 7.19 -5.99 -4.24
N ASN A 4 7.52 -5.09 -5.15
CA ASN A 4 8.91 -4.79 -5.48
C ASN A 4 9.31 -3.55 -4.69
N LYS A 5 10.10 -3.76 -3.64
CA LYS A 5 10.41 -2.67 -2.70
C LYS A 5 11.24 -1.57 -3.33
N LEU A 6 12.12 -1.91 -4.24
CA LEU A 6 12.95 -0.88 -4.89
C LEU A 6 12.10 0.06 -5.73
N LEU A 7 11.17 -0.49 -6.50
CA LEU A 7 10.27 0.34 -7.29
C LEU A 7 9.34 1.15 -6.41
N PHE A 8 8.88 0.54 -5.30
CA PHE A 8 8.01 1.24 -4.37
C PHE A 8 8.72 2.42 -3.75
N GLU A 9 9.96 2.24 -3.31
CA GLU A 9 10.72 3.34 -2.71
C GLU A 9 10.99 4.43 -3.72
N LYS A 10 11.27 4.06 -4.96
CA LYS A 10 11.46 5.06 -6.00
C LYS A 10 10.20 5.88 -6.20
N HIS A 11 9.05 5.23 -6.22
CA HIS A 11 7.77 5.92 -6.35
C HIS A 11 7.54 6.89 -5.19
N LEU A 12 7.80 6.45 -3.96
CA LEU A 12 7.64 7.31 -2.80
C LEU A 12 8.54 8.53 -2.88
N ASN A 13 9.78 8.33 -3.27
CA ASN A 13 10.72 9.44 -3.36
C ASN A 13 10.36 10.43 -4.43
N GLU A 14 9.77 9.96 -5.52
CA GLU A 14 9.38 10.84 -6.62
C GLU A 14 8.09 11.60 -6.33
N LYS A 15 7.12 10.92 -5.72
CA LYS A 15 5.78 11.49 -5.58
C LYS A 15 5.51 12.08 -4.21
N TRP A 16 6.29 11.68 -3.22
CA TRP A 16 6.07 12.10 -1.84
C TRP A 16 7.41 12.35 -1.17
N SER A 17 8.16 13.30 -1.70
CA SER A 17 9.53 13.50 -1.25
C SER A 17 9.61 14.01 0.19
N ALA A 18 8.66 14.84 0.62
CA ALA A 18 8.70 15.39 1.98
C ALA A 18 8.36 14.35 3.05
N LYS A 19 7.44 13.46 2.76
CA LYS A 19 7.06 12.36 3.66
C LYS A 19 6.69 12.83 5.06
N VAL A 20 6.01 13.97 5.14
CA VAL A 20 5.62 14.54 6.43
C VAL A 20 4.27 13.96 6.85
N CYS A 21 4.18 13.45 8.07
CA CYS A 21 2.94 12.91 8.59
C CYS A 21 1.95 14.05 8.88
N PRO A 22 0.75 13.98 8.33
CA PRO A 22 -0.23 15.06 8.56
C PRO A 22 -0.74 15.11 9.98
N MET A 23 -0.58 14.02 10.76
CA MET A 23 -1.04 14.01 12.14
C MET A 23 -0.02 14.57 13.12
N CYS A 24 1.27 14.24 12.94
CA CYS A 24 2.26 14.60 13.95
C CYS A 24 3.46 15.35 13.37
N GLY A 25 3.56 15.47 12.05
CA GLY A 25 4.67 16.19 11.43
C GLY A 25 5.97 15.41 11.34
N TYR A 26 5.98 14.16 11.77
CA TYR A 26 7.17 13.34 11.70
C TYR A 26 7.41 12.90 10.26
N ASN A 27 8.64 12.50 9.95
CA ASN A 27 8.97 12.17 8.56
C ASN A 27 9.60 10.81 8.40
N LYS A 28 9.43 9.92 9.35
CA LYS A 28 9.94 8.56 9.24
C LYS A 28 8.81 7.56 9.21
N TRP A 29 8.82 6.70 8.21
CA TRP A 29 7.76 5.75 7.95
C TRP A 29 8.34 4.36 7.84
N THR A 30 7.54 3.37 8.17
CA THR A 30 7.93 1.98 8.03
C THR A 30 6.89 1.23 7.22
N TYR A 31 7.34 0.24 6.48
CA TYR A 31 6.46 -0.65 5.75
C TYR A 31 7.18 -1.96 5.50
N ASP A 32 6.41 -3.00 5.27
CA ASP A 32 6.95 -4.31 4.90
C ASP A 32 6.52 -4.63 3.47
N ASP A 33 6.94 -5.80 2.98
CA ASP A 33 6.58 -6.21 1.63
C ASP A 33 5.23 -6.93 1.61
N ILE A 34 4.31 -6.44 2.41
CA ILE A 34 2.96 -6.98 2.53
C ILE A 34 2.02 -6.19 1.63
N LEU A 35 1.20 -6.90 0.88
CA LEU A 35 0.13 -6.29 0.11
C LEU A 35 -1.20 -6.65 0.74
N CYS A 36 -2.04 -5.65 0.91
CA CYS A 36 -3.38 -5.82 1.45
C CYS A 36 -4.40 -5.43 0.40
N THR A 37 -5.60 -5.95 0.54
CA THR A 37 -6.69 -5.51 -0.31
C THR A 37 -7.93 -5.32 0.56
N PRO A 38 -8.69 -4.24 0.32
CA PRO A 38 -9.97 -4.10 1.02
C PRO A 38 -10.95 -5.12 0.49
N LEU A 39 -11.86 -5.53 1.35
CA LEU A 39 -12.91 -6.44 0.93
C LEU A 39 -13.96 -5.69 0.13
N THR A 40 -14.46 -6.32 -0.91
CA THR A 40 -15.48 -5.74 -1.76
C THR A 40 -16.86 -6.02 -1.17
N ILE A 41 -17.71 -5.02 -1.19
CA ILE A 41 -19.08 -5.17 -0.70
C ILE A 41 -19.98 -5.58 -1.86
N GLY A 42 -20.67 -6.70 -1.70
CA GLY A 42 -21.62 -7.20 -2.68
C GLY A 42 -23.04 -6.77 -2.38
N PRO A 43 -24.01 -7.40 -3.05
CA PRO A 43 -25.41 -7.07 -2.81
C PRO A 43 -25.81 -7.38 -1.39
N ASN A 44 -26.73 -6.59 -0.86
CA ASN A 44 -27.24 -6.74 0.51
C ASN A 44 -26.16 -6.63 1.55
N ASN A 45 -25.13 -5.81 1.28
CA ASN A 45 -24.02 -5.56 2.21
C ASN A 45 -23.19 -6.81 2.53
N SER A 46 -23.22 -7.78 1.65
CA SER A 46 -22.39 -8.96 1.84
C SER A 46 -20.93 -8.66 1.50
N ILE A 47 -20.02 -9.45 2.07
CA ILE A 47 -18.62 -9.35 1.76
C ILE A 47 -18.31 -10.24 0.56
N ASN A 48 -17.71 -9.68 -0.46
CA ASN A 48 -17.42 -10.40 -1.69
C ASN A 48 -15.96 -10.83 -1.70
N LEU A 49 -15.71 -12.05 -1.29
CA LEU A 49 -14.37 -12.64 -1.36
C LEU A 49 -14.11 -13.11 -2.78
N GLY A 50 -12.90 -12.85 -3.27
CA GLY A 50 -12.56 -13.28 -4.62
C GLY A 50 -12.99 -12.34 -5.72
N GLY A 51 -13.51 -11.16 -5.35
CA GLY A 51 -13.83 -10.13 -6.33
C GLY A 51 -12.60 -9.37 -6.77
N LYS A 52 -12.81 -8.13 -7.18
CA LYS A 52 -11.69 -7.29 -7.57
C LYS A 52 -10.77 -7.04 -6.39
N ILE A 53 -9.50 -6.99 -6.67
CA ILE A 53 -8.52 -6.67 -5.63
C ILE A 53 -7.89 -5.31 -5.93
N MET A 54 -7.51 -4.63 -4.85
CA MET A 54 -6.76 -3.39 -4.94
C MET A 54 -5.52 -3.57 -4.08
N PRO A 55 -4.38 -3.91 -4.67
CA PRO A 55 -3.20 -4.17 -3.85
C PRO A 55 -2.67 -2.89 -3.24
N LEU A 56 -2.72 -2.82 -1.92
CA LEU A 56 -2.32 -1.64 -1.17
C LEU A 56 -1.14 -1.99 -0.27
N VAL A 57 -0.20 -1.05 -0.17
CA VAL A 57 0.92 -1.19 0.75
C VAL A 57 0.64 -0.33 1.96
N PRO A 58 0.50 -0.92 3.16
CA PRO A 58 0.34 -0.11 4.38
C PRO A 58 1.68 0.50 4.77
N VAL A 59 1.69 1.82 4.94
CA VAL A 59 2.88 2.56 5.34
C VAL A 59 2.53 3.29 6.63
N THR A 60 3.29 3.03 7.69
CA THR A 60 2.97 3.49 9.04
C THR A 60 3.97 4.49 9.53
N CYS A 61 3.48 5.61 10.05
CA CYS A 61 4.33 6.61 10.72
C CYS A 61 4.88 6.02 12.00
N THR A 62 6.20 6.08 12.17
CA THR A 62 6.84 5.45 13.31
C THR A 62 6.64 6.22 14.61
N ASN A 63 6.11 7.43 14.54
CA ASN A 63 5.90 8.25 15.73
C ASN A 63 4.48 8.12 16.27
N CYS A 64 3.47 8.32 15.44
CA CYS A 64 2.09 8.35 15.94
C CYS A 64 1.25 7.15 15.49
N GLY A 65 1.75 6.32 14.59
CA GLY A 65 1.02 5.16 14.13
C GLY A 65 0.03 5.42 13.01
N ASN A 66 -0.03 6.65 12.50
CA ASN A 66 -0.87 6.94 11.35
C ASN A 66 -0.46 6.05 10.18
N THR A 67 -1.41 5.33 9.62
CA THR A 67 -1.12 4.40 8.53
C THR A 67 -1.86 4.86 7.28
N ILE A 68 -1.12 4.96 6.19
CA ILE A 68 -1.70 5.28 4.89
C ILE A 68 -1.49 4.08 3.97
N PHE A 69 -2.30 4.02 2.92
CA PHE A 69 -2.24 2.92 1.96
C PHE A 69 -1.91 3.46 0.59
N ILE A 70 -0.96 2.82 -0.07
CA ILE A 70 -0.53 3.24 -1.39
C ILE A 70 -0.83 2.12 -2.37
N ASN A 71 -1.50 2.46 -3.46
CA ASN A 71 -1.89 1.49 -4.47
C ASN A 71 -0.64 1.03 -5.24
N ALA A 72 -0.30 -0.25 -5.10
CA ALA A 72 0.91 -0.79 -5.68
C ALA A 72 0.85 -0.86 -7.21
N LEU A 73 -0.35 -0.99 -7.77
CA LEU A 73 -0.48 -0.98 -9.23
C LEU A 73 -0.20 0.40 -9.80
N VAL A 74 -0.73 1.44 -9.16
CA VAL A 74 -0.46 2.81 -9.61
C VAL A 74 1.00 3.15 -9.44
N ALA A 75 1.61 2.66 -8.36
CA ALA A 75 3.03 2.87 -8.12
C ALA A 75 3.90 2.02 -9.04
N LYS A 76 3.30 1.09 -9.77
CA LYS A 76 4.02 0.15 -10.64
C LYS A 76 5.06 -0.64 -9.88
N ALA A 77 4.73 -0.98 -8.65
CA ALA A 77 5.66 -1.62 -7.74
C ALA A 77 5.25 -3.03 -7.36
N CYS A 78 4.23 -3.59 -7.99
CA CYS A 78 3.87 -4.97 -7.70
C CYS A 78 4.14 -5.85 -8.91
N GLU A 79 4.55 -7.07 -8.61
CA GLU A 79 4.89 -8.06 -9.62
C GLU A 79 3.95 -9.23 -9.48
N PRO A 80 3.50 -9.81 -10.61
CA PRO A 80 2.69 -11.01 -10.53
C PRO A 80 3.53 -12.17 -10.01
N ASP A 81 2.85 -13.11 -9.37
CA ASP A 81 3.50 -14.36 -9.02
C ASP A 81 3.87 -15.10 -10.30
N ARG A 82 5.06 -15.68 -10.29
CA ARG A 82 5.49 -16.45 -11.45
C ARG A 82 4.94 -17.85 -11.33
N GLU A 83 4.09 -18.19 -12.26
CA GLU A 83 3.56 -19.54 -12.33
C GLU A 83 4.38 -20.31 -13.31
N GLU A 84 5.15 -21.20 -12.84
CA GLU A 84 6.03 -21.96 -13.73
C GLU A 84 5.57 -23.36 -13.98
#